data_db461a014092122263af35838b5dffaa
#
_entry.id   db461a014092122263af35838b5dffaa
#
_cell.length_a   1.000
_cell.length_b   1.000
_cell.length_c   1.000
_cell.angle_alpha   90.00
_cell.angle_beta   90.00
_cell.angle_gamma   90.00
#
_symmetry.space_group_name_H-M   'P 1'
#
loop_
_entity.id
_entity.type
_entity.pdbx_description
1 polymer ?
#
loop_
_entity_poly.entity_id
_entity_poly.type
_entity_poly.pdbx_seq_one_letter_code
_entity_poly.pdbx_strand_id
1 'polypeptide(L)'
;KEGLLHEDYRPSSGQNLILCDSADEIETAIKSQLEKVDLSSAGLLLSGGMDSAILASYMPEGMKAYTAKCSANGAIDETQRAKKYCEIYGLEHRIIDVTWQDYLDTMDELMLADGCPLFANEPQVYKLVREMKKDGVTKVILGDNADMAFGGMTGLLSQDWSYEGFKERYTFVKPEQVVHDP
;
A
#
# COMPACT_ATOMS: atom_id res chain seq x y z
N LYS A 1 22.19 20.41 -14.17
CA LYS A 1 20.94 20.32 -13.35
C LYS A 1 21.40 19.87 -11.98
N GLU A 2 21.47 20.81 -11.05
CA GLU A 2 21.74 20.54 -9.66
C GLU A 2 20.56 19.70 -9.14
N GLY A 3 20.86 18.47 -8.72
CA GLY A 3 19.88 17.61 -8.07
C GLY A 3 19.44 18.29 -6.79
N LEU A 4 18.16 18.57 -6.68
CA LEU A 4 17.51 18.99 -5.46
C LEU A 4 17.53 17.84 -4.45
N LEU A 5 18.67 17.62 -3.83
CA LEU A 5 18.70 17.04 -2.51
C LEU A 5 18.28 18.15 -1.56
N HIS A 6 17.02 18.16 -1.17
CA HIS A 6 16.59 19.01 -0.06
C HIS A 6 17.44 18.64 1.15
N GLU A 7 18.29 19.53 1.62
CA GLU A 7 19.09 19.35 2.83
C GLU A 7 18.23 19.09 4.08
N ASP A 8 16.93 19.34 3.97
CA ASP A 8 15.94 19.14 5.03
C ASP A 8 15.32 17.74 5.08
N TYR A 9 15.60 16.86 4.10
CA TYR A 9 15.21 15.47 4.20
C TYR A 9 16.19 14.72 5.10
N ARG A 10 16.19 15.08 6.36
CA ARG A 10 16.68 14.17 7.40
C ARG A 10 15.51 13.23 7.70
N PRO A 11 15.68 11.91 7.50
CA PRO A 11 14.75 10.97 8.09
C PRO A 11 14.66 11.37 9.56
N SER A 12 13.44 11.59 10.05
CA SER A 12 13.20 11.94 11.44
C SER A 12 13.93 10.92 12.27
N SER A 13 15.11 11.30 12.78
CA SER A 13 15.96 10.42 13.55
C SER A 13 15.15 10.02 14.78
N GLY A 14 14.62 8.81 14.81
CA GLY A 14 14.17 8.05 15.98
C GLY A 14 13.40 8.74 17.12
N GLN A 15 13.26 10.05 17.08
CA GLN A 15 12.67 10.85 18.15
C GLN A 15 11.15 10.67 18.30
N ASN A 16 10.51 10.03 17.31
CA ASN A 16 9.08 9.75 17.33
C ASN A 16 8.77 8.25 17.17
N LEU A 17 9.74 7.38 17.33
CA LEU A 17 9.49 5.94 17.35
C LEU A 17 8.77 5.59 18.65
N ILE A 18 7.54 5.12 18.51
CA ILE A 18 6.81 4.47 19.60
C ILE A 18 7.27 3.02 19.58
N LEU A 19 8.08 2.64 20.56
CA LEU A 19 8.42 1.23 20.78
C LEU A 19 7.25 0.59 21.50
N CYS A 20 6.67 -0.45 20.89
CA CYS A 20 5.57 -1.21 21.48
C CYS A 20 6.09 -2.60 21.86
N ASP A 21 5.95 -2.97 23.12
CA ASP A 21 6.38 -4.26 23.65
C ASP A 21 5.24 -5.29 23.71
N SER A 22 4.00 -4.88 23.38
CA SER A 22 2.81 -5.72 23.41
C SER A 22 1.82 -5.37 22.30
N ALA A 23 0.93 -6.32 22.00
CA ALA A 23 -0.17 -6.11 21.06
C ALA A 23 -1.12 -4.99 21.53
N ASP A 24 -1.35 -4.87 22.85
CA ASP A 24 -2.23 -3.84 23.43
C ASP A 24 -1.67 -2.43 23.23
N GLU A 25 -0.35 -2.28 23.27
CA GLU A 25 0.31 -1.01 23.02
C GLU A 25 0.21 -0.62 21.53
N ILE A 26 0.38 -1.59 20.63
CA ILE A 26 0.17 -1.39 19.20
C ILE A 26 -1.27 -0.97 18.93
N GLU A 27 -2.24 -1.67 19.51
CA GLU A 27 -3.66 -1.33 19.39
C GLU A 27 -3.94 0.09 19.88
N THR A 28 -3.41 0.45 21.02
CA THR A 28 -3.55 1.79 21.60
C THR A 28 -2.94 2.85 20.70
N ALA A 29 -1.76 2.59 20.14
CA ALA A 29 -1.09 3.50 19.21
C ALA A 29 -1.91 3.72 17.93
N ILE A 30 -2.43 2.66 17.33
CA ILE A 30 -3.29 2.74 16.13
C ILE A 30 -4.54 3.57 16.44
N LYS A 31 -5.26 3.26 17.52
CA LYS A 31 -6.46 4.00 17.94
C LYS A 31 -6.17 5.48 18.14
N SER A 32 -5.09 5.80 18.84
CA SER A 32 -4.70 7.19 19.12
C SER A 32 -4.38 8.01 17.85
N GLN A 33 -3.91 7.36 16.79
CA GLN A 33 -3.70 8.03 15.50
C GLN A 33 -5.00 8.19 14.71
N LEU A 34 -5.85 7.18 14.72
CA LEU A 34 -7.14 7.24 14.02
C LEU A 34 -8.09 8.28 14.63
N GLU A 35 -8.06 8.47 15.96
CA GLU A 35 -8.84 9.52 16.65
C GLU A 35 -8.50 10.95 16.19
N LYS A 36 -7.31 11.16 15.63
CA LYS A 36 -6.89 12.46 15.08
C LYS A 36 -7.43 12.70 13.66
N VAL A 37 -8.01 11.69 13.04
CA VAL A 37 -8.50 11.73 11.66
C VAL A 37 -10.02 11.82 11.68
N ASP A 38 -10.56 12.83 11.04
CA ASP A 38 -11.99 12.87 10.75
C ASP A 38 -12.33 11.80 9.70
N LEU A 39 -12.98 10.73 10.12
CA LEU A 39 -13.34 9.59 9.31
C LEU A 39 -14.64 9.78 8.50
N SER A 40 -15.36 10.86 8.70
CA SER A 40 -16.67 11.09 8.05
C SER A 40 -16.60 11.16 6.52
N SER A 41 -15.46 11.57 5.98
CA SER A 41 -15.21 11.64 4.54
C SER A 41 -14.05 10.72 4.11
N ALA A 42 -13.74 9.72 4.92
CA ALA A 42 -12.69 8.77 4.64
C ALA A 42 -13.21 7.51 3.93
N GLY A 43 -12.32 6.82 3.25
CA GLY A 43 -12.54 5.49 2.69
C GLY A 43 -11.33 4.60 2.92
N LEU A 44 -11.56 3.31 3.07
CA LEU A 44 -10.53 2.32 3.33
C LEU A 44 -10.10 1.63 2.02
N LEU A 45 -8.81 1.58 1.74
CA LEU A 45 -8.26 0.62 0.78
C LEU A 45 -8.11 -0.72 1.50
N LEU A 46 -8.93 -1.69 1.10
CA LEU A 46 -9.00 -3.00 1.75
C LEU A 46 -8.53 -4.09 0.78
N SER A 47 -7.39 -4.68 1.09
CA SER A 47 -6.92 -5.92 0.46
C SER A 47 -7.43 -7.15 1.22
N GLY A 48 -7.09 -8.33 0.75
CA GLY A 48 -7.30 -9.56 1.52
C GLY A 48 -6.25 -9.81 2.59
N GLY A 49 -5.30 -8.88 2.79
CA GLY A 49 -4.19 -8.98 3.72
C GLY A 49 -4.54 -8.60 5.15
N MET A 50 -3.68 -9.00 6.08
CA MET A 50 -3.86 -8.81 7.53
C MET A 50 -3.82 -7.32 7.92
N ASP A 51 -2.90 -6.54 7.37
CA ASP A 51 -2.69 -5.15 7.76
C ASP A 51 -3.92 -4.28 7.48
N SER A 52 -4.49 -4.44 6.28
CA SER A 52 -5.73 -3.75 5.92
C SER A 52 -6.94 -4.26 6.72
N ALA A 53 -6.95 -5.56 7.10
CA ALA A 53 -8.00 -6.13 7.95
C ALA A 53 -7.94 -5.59 9.38
N ILE A 54 -6.75 -5.38 9.94
CA ILE A 54 -6.58 -4.72 11.24
C ILE A 54 -7.16 -3.31 11.20
N LEU A 55 -6.84 -2.53 10.16
CA LEU A 55 -7.42 -1.19 10.01
C LEU A 55 -8.95 -1.25 9.83
N ALA A 56 -9.48 -2.23 9.08
CA ALA A 56 -10.91 -2.41 8.90
C ALA A 56 -11.65 -2.59 10.23
N SER A 57 -11.03 -3.23 11.23
CA SER A 57 -11.63 -3.45 12.55
C SER A 57 -11.87 -2.16 13.36
N TYR A 58 -11.21 -1.07 12.99
CA TYR A 58 -11.35 0.24 13.65
C TYR A 58 -12.24 1.22 12.85
N MET A 59 -12.69 0.84 11.68
CA MET A 59 -13.49 1.74 10.85
C MET A 59 -14.93 1.78 11.32
N PRO A 60 -15.61 2.95 11.22
CA PRO A 60 -17.00 3.05 11.57
C PRO A 60 -17.88 2.23 10.61
N GLU A 61 -18.96 1.67 11.14
CA GLU A 61 -19.96 0.94 10.35
C GLU A 61 -20.47 1.80 9.18
N GLY A 62 -20.65 1.19 8.02
CA GLY A 62 -21.07 1.86 6.79
C GLY A 62 -19.96 2.59 6.05
N MET A 63 -18.72 2.63 6.56
CA MET A 63 -17.61 3.20 5.78
C MET A 63 -17.37 2.39 4.51
N LYS A 64 -17.12 3.08 3.40
CA LYS A 64 -16.78 2.44 2.12
C LYS A 64 -15.38 1.86 2.16
N ALA A 65 -15.26 0.57 1.85
CA ALA A 65 -14.02 -0.16 1.70
C ALA A 65 -13.82 -0.60 0.25
N TYR A 66 -12.71 -0.22 -0.35
CA TYR A 66 -12.42 -0.41 -1.77
C TYR A 66 -11.37 -1.49 -1.98
N THR A 67 -11.71 -2.45 -2.82
CA THR A 67 -10.83 -3.58 -3.17
C THR A 67 -10.63 -3.62 -4.67
N ALA A 68 -9.39 -3.70 -5.12
CA ALA A 68 -9.06 -3.93 -6.52
C ALA A 68 -9.33 -5.38 -6.90
N LYS A 69 -9.91 -5.59 -8.07
CA LYS A 69 -10.01 -6.88 -8.74
C LYS A 69 -9.25 -6.81 -10.05
N CYS A 70 -8.04 -7.36 -10.04
CA CYS A 70 -7.21 -7.39 -11.25
C CYS A 70 -7.60 -8.55 -12.15
N SER A 71 -7.79 -8.28 -13.44
CA SER A 71 -8.17 -9.28 -14.44
C SER A 71 -6.98 -9.91 -15.17
N ALA A 72 -5.74 -9.64 -14.73
CA ALA A 72 -4.54 -10.22 -15.32
C ALA A 72 -4.44 -11.72 -15.05
N ASN A 73 -3.86 -12.46 -16.01
CA ASN A 73 -3.61 -13.88 -15.81
C ASN A 73 -2.61 -14.10 -14.67
N GLY A 74 -2.98 -14.95 -13.70
CA GLY A 74 -2.19 -15.20 -12.49
C GLY A 74 -2.36 -14.17 -11.38
N ALA A 75 -3.21 -13.14 -11.54
CA ALA A 75 -3.54 -12.22 -10.47
C ALA A 75 -4.28 -12.96 -9.34
N ILE A 76 -3.92 -12.61 -8.11
CA ILE A 76 -4.61 -13.13 -6.93
C ILE A 76 -5.89 -12.33 -6.72
N ASP A 77 -7.03 -13.01 -6.69
CA ASP A 77 -8.31 -12.38 -6.36
C ASP A 77 -8.50 -12.38 -4.83
N GLU A 78 -8.34 -11.22 -4.24
CA GLU A 78 -8.52 -11.00 -2.80
C GLU A 78 -9.95 -10.59 -2.41
N THR A 79 -10.83 -10.38 -3.38
CA THR A 79 -12.18 -9.82 -3.15
C THR A 79 -13.02 -10.62 -2.18
N GLN A 80 -12.89 -11.95 -2.19
CA GLN A 80 -13.64 -12.84 -1.28
C GLN A 80 -13.18 -12.71 0.18
N ARG A 81 -11.88 -12.49 0.41
CA ARG A 81 -11.36 -12.22 1.76
C ARG A 81 -11.78 -10.85 2.25
N ALA A 82 -11.61 -9.82 1.41
CA ALA A 82 -12.04 -8.47 1.71
C ALA A 82 -13.53 -8.39 2.00
N LYS A 83 -14.37 -9.12 1.24
CA LYS A 83 -15.80 -9.22 1.48
C LYS A 83 -16.11 -9.73 2.89
N LYS A 84 -15.44 -10.79 3.35
CA LYS A 84 -15.63 -11.31 4.71
C LYS A 84 -15.29 -10.27 5.78
N TYR A 85 -14.23 -9.49 5.60
CA TYR A 85 -13.90 -8.42 6.53
C TYR A 85 -14.97 -7.33 6.53
N CYS A 86 -15.50 -6.95 5.37
CA CYS A 86 -16.62 -6.00 5.29
C CYS A 86 -17.86 -6.52 6.01
N GLU A 87 -18.21 -7.80 5.85
CA GLU A 87 -19.32 -8.43 6.54
C GLU A 87 -19.14 -8.46 8.07
N ILE A 88 -17.91 -8.73 8.54
CA ILE A 88 -17.61 -8.78 9.98
C ILE A 88 -17.67 -7.38 10.61
N TYR A 89 -17.17 -6.37 9.92
CA TYR A 89 -17.01 -5.02 10.47
C TYR A 89 -18.09 -4.03 9.99
N GLY A 90 -19.10 -4.50 9.27
CA GLY A 90 -20.22 -3.67 8.82
C GLY A 90 -19.83 -2.62 7.78
N LEU A 91 -18.83 -2.88 6.93
CA LEU A 91 -18.35 -1.94 5.91
C LEU A 91 -19.07 -2.10 4.58
N GLU A 92 -19.23 -1.01 3.83
CA GLU A 92 -19.77 -1.04 2.47
C GLU A 92 -18.65 -1.45 1.48
N HIS A 93 -18.73 -2.69 0.97
CA HIS A 93 -17.69 -3.21 0.06
C HIS A 93 -17.89 -2.70 -1.37
N ARG A 94 -16.85 -2.06 -1.90
CA ARG A 94 -16.75 -1.56 -3.28
C ARG A 94 -15.63 -2.28 -4.01
N ILE A 95 -15.99 -3.13 -4.99
CA ILE A 95 -15.02 -3.85 -5.82
C ILE A 95 -14.80 -3.04 -7.10
N ILE A 96 -13.56 -2.75 -7.42
CA ILE A 96 -13.16 -1.98 -8.59
C ILE A 96 -12.35 -2.89 -9.52
N ASP A 97 -12.90 -3.17 -10.69
CA ASP A 97 -12.18 -3.92 -11.72
C ASP A 97 -11.00 -3.11 -12.26
N VAL A 98 -9.83 -3.72 -12.27
CA VAL A 98 -8.59 -3.14 -12.80
C VAL A 98 -8.11 -4.00 -13.96
N THR A 99 -8.00 -3.40 -15.12
CA THR A 99 -7.61 -4.06 -16.37
C THR A 99 -6.21 -3.63 -16.80
N TRP A 100 -5.61 -4.38 -17.73
CA TRP A 100 -4.35 -3.95 -18.35
C TRP A 100 -4.48 -2.61 -19.08
N GLN A 101 -5.65 -2.30 -19.65
CA GLN A 101 -5.87 -1.01 -20.29
C GLN A 101 -5.80 0.15 -19.30
N ASP A 102 -6.28 -0.03 -18.06
CA ASP A 102 -6.12 1.00 -17.01
C ASP A 102 -4.65 1.31 -16.72
N TYR A 103 -3.78 0.30 -16.79
CA TYR A 103 -2.33 0.50 -16.64
C TYR A 103 -1.78 1.32 -17.80
N LEU A 104 -2.10 0.95 -19.04
CA LEU A 104 -1.62 1.66 -20.23
C LEU A 104 -2.11 3.11 -20.29
N ASP A 105 -3.35 3.35 -19.88
CA ASP A 105 -3.96 4.70 -19.92
C ASP A 105 -3.38 5.66 -18.88
N THR A 106 -2.75 5.14 -17.83
CA THR A 106 -2.29 5.94 -16.69
C THR A 106 -0.77 6.00 -16.52
N MET A 107 -0.03 5.12 -17.19
CA MET A 107 1.43 5.00 -17.04
C MET A 107 2.15 6.32 -17.30
N ASP A 108 1.89 6.96 -18.41
CA ASP A 108 2.60 8.20 -18.80
C ASP A 108 2.34 9.33 -17.82
N GLU A 109 1.08 9.50 -17.38
CA GLU A 109 0.69 10.52 -16.41
C GLU A 109 1.40 10.30 -15.08
N LEU A 110 1.39 9.07 -14.57
CA LEU A 110 1.99 8.73 -13.29
C LEU A 110 3.52 8.86 -13.34
N MET A 111 4.16 8.31 -14.37
CA MET A 111 5.63 8.42 -14.54
C MET A 111 6.09 9.88 -14.66
N LEU A 112 5.30 10.74 -15.31
CA LEU A 112 5.60 12.16 -15.40
C LEU A 112 5.41 12.87 -14.05
N ALA A 113 4.39 12.49 -13.28
CA ALA A 113 4.12 13.06 -11.96
C ALA A 113 5.20 12.68 -10.95
N ASP A 114 5.62 11.41 -10.94
CA ASP A 114 6.62 10.90 -9.99
C ASP A 114 8.07 11.19 -10.43
N GLY A 115 8.28 11.44 -11.72
CA GLY A 115 9.61 11.65 -12.29
C GLY A 115 10.48 10.39 -12.30
N CYS A 116 9.89 9.21 -12.16
CA CYS A 116 10.57 7.92 -12.14
C CYS A 116 9.69 6.80 -12.73
N PRO A 117 10.25 5.60 -13.00
CA PRO A 117 9.46 4.43 -13.36
C PRO A 117 8.51 4.01 -12.25
N LEU A 118 7.31 3.55 -12.64
CA LEU A 118 6.25 3.13 -11.72
C LEU A 118 6.55 1.81 -11.01
N PHE A 119 6.07 1.70 -9.77
CA PHE A 119 5.84 0.41 -9.15
C PHE A 119 4.61 -0.28 -9.75
N ALA A 120 4.61 -1.61 -9.73
CA ALA A 120 3.57 -2.40 -10.40
C ALA A 120 2.15 -2.17 -9.86
N ASN A 121 2.00 -1.70 -8.63
CA ASN A 121 0.71 -1.46 -7.98
C ASN A 121 0.20 -0.01 -8.10
N GLU A 122 1.03 0.94 -8.53
CA GLU A 122 0.64 2.36 -8.60
C GLU A 122 -0.57 2.63 -9.50
N PRO A 123 -0.64 2.12 -10.75
CA PRO A 123 -1.82 2.32 -11.59
C PRO A 123 -3.10 1.75 -10.97
N GLN A 124 -2.98 0.63 -10.26
CA GLN A 124 -4.09 0.02 -9.53
C GLN A 124 -4.59 0.92 -8.40
N VAL A 125 -3.68 1.42 -7.55
CA VAL A 125 -4.01 2.33 -6.46
C VAL A 125 -4.58 3.64 -7.01
N TYR A 126 -3.99 4.18 -8.08
CA TYR A 126 -4.48 5.38 -8.75
C TYR A 126 -5.94 5.24 -9.20
N LYS A 127 -6.28 4.11 -9.84
CA LYS A 127 -7.67 3.84 -10.23
C LYS A 127 -8.60 3.80 -9.03
N LEU A 128 -8.22 3.08 -7.97
CA LEU A 128 -9.01 3.01 -6.74
C LEU A 128 -9.26 4.41 -6.15
N VAL A 129 -8.22 5.23 -6.02
CA VAL A 129 -8.33 6.59 -5.49
C VAL A 129 -9.21 7.48 -6.36
N ARG A 130 -9.16 7.32 -7.69
CA ARG A 130 -10.07 8.04 -8.60
C ARG A 130 -11.54 7.66 -8.38
N GLU A 131 -11.85 6.37 -8.17
CA GLU A 131 -13.20 5.91 -7.85
C GLU A 131 -13.64 6.40 -6.46
N MET A 132 -12.76 6.35 -5.46
CA MET A 132 -13.00 6.93 -4.14
C MET A 132 -13.34 8.42 -4.23
N LYS A 133 -12.61 9.17 -5.04
CA LYS A 133 -12.88 10.61 -5.26
C LYS A 133 -14.26 10.85 -5.88
N LYS A 134 -14.69 10.02 -6.82
CA LYS A 134 -16.04 10.11 -7.41
C LYS A 134 -17.15 9.85 -6.35
N ASP A 135 -16.87 8.98 -5.40
CA ASP A 135 -17.76 8.67 -4.28
C ASP A 135 -17.72 9.73 -3.15
N GLY A 136 -16.99 10.82 -3.34
CA GLY A 136 -16.86 11.91 -2.38
C GLY A 136 -15.86 11.68 -1.25
N VAL A 137 -15.04 10.64 -1.35
CA VAL A 137 -13.95 10.39 -0.38
C VAL A 137 -12.86 11.44 -0.54
N THR A 138 -12.44 12.03 0.57
CA THR A 138 -11.39 13.05 0.62
C THR A 138 -10.15 12.60 1.39
N LYS A 139 -10.27 11.50 2.13
CA LYS A 139 -9.16 10.91 2.90
C LYS A 139 -9.12 9.40 2.66
N VAL A 140 -7.92 8.88 2.47
CA VAL A 140 -7.70 7.45 2.24
C VAL A 140 -7.01 6.85 3.45
N ILE A 141 -7.58 5.78 3.97
CA ILE A 141 -6.96 4.93 4.99
C ILE A 141 -6.39 3.71 4.29
N LEU A 142 -5.13 3.40 4.53
CA LEU A 142 -4.45 2.25 3.93
C LEU A 142 -3.40 1.67 4.88
N GLY A 143 -3.14 0.37 4.75
CA GLY A 143 -2.16 -0.38 5.55
C GLY A 143 -0.78 -0.46 4.91
N ASP A 144 -0.44 0.46 4.01
CA ASP A 144 0.85 0.45 3.34
C ASP A 144 1.99 0.69 4.32
N ASN A 145 3.16 0.09 4.05
CA ASN A 145 4.34 0.12 4.90
C ASN A 145 4.20 -0.54 6.31
N ALA A 146 3.11 -1.23 6.60
CA ALA A 146 2.96 -1.96 7.85
C ALA A 146 4.08 -3.02 8.02
N ASP A 147 4.45 -3.70 6.96
CA ASP A 147 5.56 -4.67 6.94
C ASP A 147 6.89 -4.08 7.42
N MET A 148 7.15 -2.82 7.11
CA MET A 148 8.37 -2.13 7.54
C MET A 148 8.35 -1.76 9.01
N ALA A 149 7.16 -1.48 9.54
CA ALA A 149 6.98 -1.08 10.95
C ALA A 149 6.84 -2.30 11.88
N PHE A 150 6.17 -3.36 11.44
CA PHE A 150 5.77 -4.50 12.27
C PHE A 150 6.43 -5.83 11.88
N GLY A 151 7.33 -5.83 10.91
CA GLY A 151 8.19 -6.98 10.62
C GLY A 151 7.61 -8.01 9.64
N GLY A 152 6.79 -7.62 8.69
CA GLY A 152 6.25 -8.49 7.63
C GLY A 152 7.27 -9.00 6.62
N MET A 153 8.50 -8.47 6.61
CA MET A 153 9.58 -8.87 5.69
C MET A 153 10.35 -10.11 6.17
N THR A 154 9.65 -11.11 6.68
CA THR A 154 10.25 -12.31 7.30
C THR A 154 11.21 -13.03 6.36
N GLY A 155 10.88 -13.15 5.07
CA GLY A 155 11.74 -13.80 4.08
C GLY A 155 13.05 -13.06 3.81
N LEU A 156 13.08 -11.75 4.05
CA LEU A 156 14.28 -10.93 3.94
C LEU A 156 15.11 -10.95 5.23
N LEU A 157 14.44 -10.89 6.39
CA LEU A 157 15.08 -10.70 7.69
C LEU A 157 15.41 -12.00 8.41
N SER A 158 14.91 -13.16 7.93
CA SER A 158 15.02 -14.44 8.63
C SER A 158 16.32 -15.21 8.37
N GLN A 159 17.21 -14.71 7.54
CA GLN A 159 18.46 -15.38 7.22
C GLN A 159 19.59 -14.39 6.90
N ASP A 160 20.81 -14.83 7.11
CA ASP A 160 22.00 -14.11 6.67
C ASP A 160 22.19 -14.30 5.16
N TRP A 161 22.09 -13.21 4.43
CA TRP A 161 22.28 -13.21 2.97
C TRP A 161 23.75 -13.03 2.61
N SER A 162 24.27 -13.88 1.73
CA SER A 162 25.45 -13.48 0.96
C SER A 162 25.03 -12.38 -0.04
N TYR A 163 25.97 -11.51 -0.41
CA TYR A 163 25.70 -10.46 -1.41
C TYR A 163 25.15 -11.05 -2.73
N GLU A 164 25.74 -12.12 -3.22
CA GLU A 164 25.29 -12.76 -4.45
C GLU A 164 23.89 -13.39 -4.31
N GLY A 165 23.62 -14.06 -3.19
CA GLY A 165 22.29 -14.63 -2.93
C GLY A 165 21.22 -13.55 -2.80
N PHE A 166 21.51 -12.43 -2.13
CA PHE A 166 20.62 -11.28 -2.04
C PHE A 166 20.37 -10.67 -3.42
N LYS A 167 21.42 -10.42 -4.18
CA LYS A 167 21.32 -9.88 -5.54
C LYS A 167 20.49 -10.80 -6.45
N GLU A 168 20.74 -12.11 -6.45
CA GLU A 168 19.97 -13.05 -7.25
C GLU A 168 18.50 -13.06 -6.90
N ARG A 169 18.16 -12.99 -5.60
CA ARG A 169 16.76 -13.04 -5.10
C ARG A 169 15.98 -11.76 -5.36
N TYR A 170 16.66 -10.60 -5.27
CA TYR A 170 15.99 -9.29 -5.26
C TYR A 170 16.29 -8.45 -6.52
N THR A 171 17.12 -8.91 -7.44
CA THR A 171 17.29 -8.26 -8.73
C THR A 171 16.40 -8.92 -9.76
N PHE A 172 15.25 -8.30 -10.06
CA PHE A 172 14.27 -8.83 -11.02
C PHE A 172 14.76 -8.74 -12.47
N VAL A 173 15.55 -7.71 -12.79
CA VAL A 173 16.15 -7.49 -14.11
C VAL A 173 17.63 -7.23 -13.91
N LYS A 174 18.46 -8.07 -14.51
CA LYS A 174 19.91 -7.89 -14.41
C LYS A 174 20.36 -6.67 -15.23
N PRO A 175 21.35 -5.91 -14.76
CA PRO A 175 21.87 -4.73 -15.48
C PRO A 175 22.20 -5.04 -16.95
N GLU A 176 22.76 -6.21 -17.22
CA GLU A 176 23.15 -6.67 -18.57
C GLU A 176 21.93 -6.88 -19.50
N GLN A 177 20.72 -6.97 -18.95
CA GLN A 177 19.48 -7.11 -19.71
C GLN A 177 18.88 -5.77 -20.09
N VAL A 178 19.24 -4.70 -19.42
CA VAL A 178 18.68 -3.35 -19.60
C VAL A 178 19.65 -2.42 -20.29
N VAL A 179 20.94 -2.52 -19.96
CA VAL A 179 21.99 -1.69 -20.55
C VAL A 179 22.52 -2.45 -21.77
N HIS A 180 22.04 -2.09 -22.92
CA HIS A 180 22.68 -2.46 -24.16
C HIS A 180 23.82 -1.44 -24.40
N ASP A 181 25.03 -1.93 -24.54
CA ASP A 181 26.13 -1.09 -25.03
C ASP A 181 25.71 -0.48 -26.39
N PRO A 182 25.94 0.82 -26.59
CA PRO A 182 25.59 1.52 -27.83
C PRO A 182 26.36 1.01 -29.04
#